data_7112dbb922a80f8af2ca4b444ed07a7c
#
_entry.id   7112dbb922a80f8af2ca4b444ed07a7c
#
_cell.length_a   1.000
_cell.length_b   1.000
_cell.length_c   1.000
_cell.angle_alpha   90.00
_cell.angle_beta   90.00
_cell.angle_gamma   90.00
#
_symmetry.space_group_name_H-M   'P 1'
#
loop_
_entity.id
_entity.type
_entity.pdbx_description
1 polymer ?
#
loop_
_entity_poly.entity_id
_entity_poly.type
_entity_poly.pdbx_seq_one_letter_code
_entity_poly.pdbx_strand_id
1 'polypeptide(L)'
;MTDALPTRSRLVAASLEAAGIAGTIIVLPDAASTAALAAAALDIEVGAIANSLVFWSDDEPLLVMTSGAHRVDTAALAERIGRGDIRRATPEQVLAATGQPIGGVAPTGHPAPLTTIVDEALAAFPQIWAAGGTPHTVFPLTFDELVRLTGGTVAKVD
;
A
#
# COMPACT_ATOMS: atom_id res chain seq x y z
N MET A 1 -13.57 -17.39 -5.68
CA MET A 1 -13.26 -18.45 -4.72
C MET A 1 -11.97 -18.15 -4.02
N THR A 2 -11.96 -18.23 -2.70
CA THR A 2 -10.75 -17.93 -1.90
C THR A 2 -9.58 -18.84 -2.24
N ASP A 3 -9.84 -20.07 -2.68
CA ASP A 3 -8.82 -21.03 -3.07
C ASP A 3 -7.99 -20.55 -4.26
N ALA A 4 -8.52 -19.61 -5.06
CA ALA A 4 -7.82 -19.06 -6.21
C ALA A 4 -6.80 -17.99 -5.83
N LEU A 5 -6.80 -17.51 -4.57
CA LEU A 5 -5.89 -16.47 -4.13
C LEU A 5 -4.51 -17.04 -3.79
N PRO A 6 -3.43 -16.36 -4.19
CA PRO A 6 -2.08 -16.69 -3.71
C PRO A 6 -2.00 -16.65 -2.18
N THR A 7 -1.05 -17.40 -1.62
CA THR A 7 -0.87 -17.48 -0.16
C THR A 7 -0.71 -16.10 0.50
N ARG A 8 0.08 -15.23 -0.10
CA ARG A 8 0.27 -13.86 0.43
C ARG A 8 -1.03 -13.08 0.46
N SER A 9 -1.87 -13.22 -0.56
CA SER A 9 -3.17 -12.55 -0.62
C SER A 9 -4.17 -13.13 0.37
N ARG A 10 -4.06 -14.39 0.74
CA ARG A 10 -4.90 -14.98 1.80
C ARG A 10 -4.59 -14.37 3.16
N LEU A 11 -3.33 -14.07 3.44
CA LEU A 11 -2.94 -13.37 4.66
C LEU A 11 -3.51 -11.94 4.68
N VAL A 12 -3.48 -11.27 3.53
CA VAL A 12 -4.08 -9.95 3.39
C VAL A 12 -5.59 -10.02 3.59
N ALA A 13 -6.25 -10.99 2.96
CA ALA A 13 -7.70 -11.19 3.09
C ALA A 13 -8.10 -11.43 4.55
N ALA A 14 -7.36 -12.26 5.26
CA ALA A 14 -7.61 -12.53 6.67
C ALA A 14 -7.47 -11.27 7.53
N SER A 15 -6.48 -10.43 7.23
CA SER A 15 -6.26 -9.17 7.92
C SER A 15 -7.40 -8.17 7.65
N LEU A 16 -7.88 -8.10 6.41
CA LEU A 16 -9.02 -7.26 6.04
C LEU A 16 -10.28 -7.68 6.77
N GLU A 17 -10.54 -8.99 6.84
CA GLU A 17 -11.69 -9.53 7.55
C GLU A 17 -11.62 -9.20 9.04
N ALA A 18 -10.46 -9.36 9.66
CA ALA A 18 -10.25 -9.04 11.07
C ALA A 18 -10.46 -7.54 11.35
N ALA A 19 -10.19 -6.68 10.37
CA ALA A 19 -10.38 -5.23 10.49
C ALA A 19 -11.81 -4.79 10.12
N GLY A 20 -12.67 -5.72 9.71
CA GLY A 20 -14.05 -5.40 9.31
C GLY A 20 -14.15 -4.67 7.98
N ILE A 21 -13.18 -4.86 7.10
CA ILE A 21 -13.15 -4.23 5.78
C ILE A 21 -13.76 -5.19 4.76
N ALA A 22 -14.82 -4.75 4.09
CA ALA A 22 -15.60 -5.58 3.18
C ALA A 22 -14.97 -5.76 1.79
N GLY A 23 -13.91 -5.03 1.48
CA GLY A 23 -13.28 -5.06 0.15
C GLY A 23 -12.76 -6.44 -0.20
N THR A 24 -13.21 -6.97 -1.33
CA THR A 24 -12.82 -8.30 -1.81
C THR A 24 -11.58 -8.20 -2.69
N ILE A 25 -10.58 -9.04 -2.42
CA ILE A 25 -9.39 -9.13 -3.26
C ILE A 25 -9.77 -9.77 -4.58
N ILE A 26 -9.42 -9.12 -5.68
CA ILE A 26 -9.59 -9.65 -7.02
C ILE A 26 -8.25 -9.97 -7.65
N VAL A 27 -8.23 -10.99 -8.53
CA VAL A 27 -7.04 -11.39 -9.27
C VAL A 27 -7.12 -10.79 -10.67
N LEU A 28 -6.10 -10.02 -11.04
CA LEU A 28 -6.00 -9.43 -12.37
C LEU A 28 -5.39 -10.44 -13.35
N PRO A 29 -5.79 -10.44 -14.62
CA PRO A 29 -5.23 -11.36 -15.61
C PRO A 29 -3.74 -11.12 -15.88
N ASP A 30 -3.31 -9.85 -15.81
CA ASP A 30 -1.92 -9.45 -16.01
C ASP A 30 -1.36 -8.79 -14.76
N ALA A 31 -0.05 -8.87 -14.58
CA ALA A 31 0.61 -8.23 -13.46
C ALA A 31 0.44 -6.70 -13.53
N ALA A 32 0.14 -6.10 -12.39
CA ALA A 32 -0.01 -4.66 -12.24
C ALA A 32 0.98 -4.16 -11.18
N SER A 33 2.26 -4.20 -11.52
CA SER A 33 3.35 -3.87 -10.59
C SER A 33 3.55 -2.37 -10.38
N THR A 34 2.85 -1.53 -11.14
CA THR A 34 2.88 -0.06 -10.98
C THR A 34 1.46 0.47 -10.81
N ALA A 35 1.36 1.67 -10.23
CA ALA A 35 0.07 2.34 -10.07
C ALA A 35 -0.62 2.57 -11.42
N ALA A 36 0.14 2.94 -12.45
CA ALA A 36 -0.41 3.17 -13.79
C ALA A 36 -1.01 1.89 -14.39
N LEU A 37 -0.32 0.75 -14.24
CA LEU A 37 -0.82 -0.53 -14.73
C LEU A 37 -2.08 -0.96 -13.98
N ALA A 38 -2.11 -0.78 -12.67
CA ALA A 38 -3.28 -1.11 -11.86
C ALA A 38 -4.49 -0.24 -12.25
N ALA A 39 -4.28 1.06 -12.41
CA ALA A 39 -5.33 1.98 -12.82
C ALA A 39 -5.90 1.61 -14.20
N ALA A 40 -5.03 1.27 -15.15
CA ALA A 40 -5.45 0.85 -16.48
C ALA A 40 -6.27 -0.44 -16.43
N ALA A 41 -5.83 -1.42 -15.64
CA ALA A 41 -6.54 -2.70 -15.49
C ALA A 41 -7.93 -2.53 -14.85
N LEU A 42 -8.08 -1.58 -13.95
CA LEU A 42 -9.33 -1.31 -13.24
C LEU A 42 -10.18 -0.24 -13.92
N ASP A 43 -9.68 0.41 -14.95
CA ASP A 43 -10.34 1.51 -15.66
C ASP A 43 -10.73 2.65 -14.70
N ILE A 44 -9.76 3.09 -13.90
CA ILE A 44 -9.93 4.17 -12.93
C ILE A 44 -8.80 5.18 -13.05
N GLU A 45 -8.95 6.32 -12.38
CA GLU A 45 -7.90 7.33 -12.30
C GLU A 45 -6.71 6.80 -11.50
N VAL A 46 -5.50 7.09 -11.96
CA VAL A 46 -4.28 6.66 -11.25
C VAL A 46 -4.19 7.23 -9.83
N GLY A 47 -4.77 8.42 -9.61
CA GLY A 47 -4.81 9.03 -8.28
C GLY A 47 -5.60 8.22 -7.25
N ALA A 48 -6.52 7.36 -7.69
CA ALA A 48 -7.30 6.48 -6.81
C ALA A 48 -6.56 5.19 -6.44
N ILE A 49 -5.36 4.98 -6.96
CA ILE A 49 -4.52 3.87 -6.54
C ILE A 49 -3.74 4.29 -5.29
N ALA A 50 -3.90 3.53 -4.22
CA ALA A 50 -3.09 3.65 -3.01
C ALA A 50 -1.84 2.80 -3.20
N ASN A 51 -0.77 3.41 -3.67
CA ASN A 51 0.48 2.74 -4.02
C ASN A 51 1.34 2.58 -2.76
N SER A 52 1.74 1.35 -2.45
CA SER A 52 2.56 1.03 -1.29
C SER A 52 4.04 1.13 -1.63
N LEU A 53 4.73 2.08 -1.02
CA LEU A 53 6.17 2.24 -1.15
C LEU A 53 6.83 2.00 0.20
N VAL A 54 7.85 1.14 0.22
CA VAL A 54 8.62 0.88 1.43
C VAL A 54 9.91 1.67 1.37
N PHE A 55 10.11 2.47 2.40
CA PHE A 55 11.33 3.24 2.62
C PHE A 55 12.03 2.75 3.87
N TRP A 56 13.25 3.20 4.07
CA TRP A 56 14.03 2.94 5.27
C TRP A 56 14.44 4.27 5.89
N SER A 57 14.16 4.43 7.16
CA SER A 57 14.46 5.68 7.90
C SER A 57 14.71 5.33 9.35
N ASP A 58 15.78 5.89 9.94
CA ASP A 58 16.17 5.63 11.33
C ASP A 58 16.31 4.12 11.62
N ASP A 59 16.91 3.39 10.68
CA ASP A 59 17.11 1.93 10.73
C ASP A 59 15.83 1.10 10.83
N GLU A 60 14.70 1.67 10.43
CA GLU A 60 13.39 1.02 10.45
C GLU A 60 12.69 1.12 9.10
N PRO A 61 11.83 0.14 8.76
CA PRO A 61 10.98 0.27 7.59
C PRO A 61 9.91 1.34 7.81
N LEU A 62 9.63 2.09 6.75
CA LEU A 62 8.55 3.08 6.70
C LEU A 62 7.68 2.80 5.48
N LEU A 63 6.42 2.52 5.70
CA LEU A 63 5.47 2.31 4.62
C LEU A 63 4.79 3.64 4.29
N VAL A 64 4.83 4.03 3.03
CA VAL A 64 4.11 5.21 2.55
C VAL A 64 3.04 4.76 1.56
N MET A 65 1.78 5.00 1.90
CA MET A 65 0.64 4.74 1.02
C MET A 65 0.38 6.04 0.25
N THR A 66 0.98 6.14 -0.92
CA THR A 66 0.88 7.35 -1.74
C THR A 66 -0.19 7.22 -2.83
N SER A 67 -0.85 8.32 -3.18
CA SER A 67 -1.67 8.35 -4.39
C SER A 67 -0.79 8.03 -5.61
N GLY A 68 -1.30 7.22 -6.51
CA GLY A 68 -0.57 6.89 -7.75
C GLY A 68 -0.26 8.09 -8.65
N ALA A 69 -0.93 9.22 -8.42
CA ALA A 69 -0.67 10.47 -9.13
C ALA A 69 0.50 11.26 -8.54
N HIS A 70 1.00 10.87 -7.37
CA HIS A 70 2.05 11.60 -6.65
C HIS A 70 3.38 10.88 -6.68
N ARG A 71 4.45 11.65 -6.51
CA ARG A 71 5.76 11.16 -6.14
C ARG A 71 6.06 11.57 -4.71
N VAL A 72 6.62 10.67 -3.93
CA VAL A 72 7.05 10.99 -2.57
C VAL A 72 8.30 11.89 -2.63
N ASP A 73 8.20 13.06 -2.03
CA ASP A 73 9.36 13.93 -1.80
C ASP A 73 9.95 13.52 -0.45
N THR A 74 10.99 12.71 -0.48
CA THR A 74 11.56 12.10 0.72
C THR A 74 12.16 13.14 1.68
N ALA A 75 12.76 14.19 1.16
CA ALA A 75 13.33 15.25 2.00
C ALA A 75 12.23 16.04 2.72
N ALA A 76 11.18 16.43 1.99
CA ALA A 76 10.07 17.16 2.57
C ALA A 76 9.28 16.28 3.55
N LEU A 77 9.08 15.01 3.23
CA LEU A 77 8.37 14.09 4.11
C LEU A 77 9.15 13.84 5.41
N ALA A 78 10.47 13.64 5.32
CA ALA A 78 11.31 13.45 6.50
C ALA A 78 11.18 14.63 7.48
N GLU A 79 11.19 15.83 6.95
CA GLU A 79 11.01 17.04 7.74
C GLU A 79 9.63 17.12 8.39
N ARG A 80 8.57 16.81 7.63
CA ARG A 80 7.19 16.85 8.12
C ARG A 80 6.91 15.87 9.24
N ILE A 81 7.48 14.66 9.16
CA ILE A 81 7.23 13.60 10.15
C ILE A 81 8.31 13.52 11.23
N GLY A 82 9.32 14.39 11.17
CA GLY A 82 10.38 14.44 12.19
C GLY A 82 11.29 13.23 12.17
N ARG A 83 11.54 12.66 10.99
CA ARG A 83 12.42 11.51 10.82
C ARG A 83 13.74 11.92 10.22
N GLY A 84 14.73 11.04 10.36
CA GLY A 84 16.01 11.17 9.68
C GLY A 84 15.87 10.86 8.18
N ASP A 85 17.00 10.70 7.51
CA ASP A 85 17.05 10.46 6.08
C ASP A 85 16.13 9.31 5.65
N ILE A 86 15.24 9.57 4.69
CA ILE A 86 14.33 8.58 4.12
C ILE A 86 14.90 8.14 2.78
N ARG A 87 15.17 6.85 2.64
CA ARG A 87 15.68 6.26 1.39
C ARG A 87 14.85 5.04 0.99
N ARG A 88 14.89 4.71 -0.30
CA ARG A 88 14.19 3.54 -0.81
C ARG A 88 14.77 2.27 -0.17
N ALA A 89 13.87 1.38 0.27
CA ALA A 89 14.28 0.06 0.73
C ALA A 89 14.74 -0.79 -0.47
N THR A 90 15.69 -1.68 -0.21
CA THR A 90 16.10 -2.69 -1.22
C THR A 90 15.00 -3.74 -1.35
N PRO A 91 14.98 -4.51 -2.47
CA PRO A 91 14.02 -5.62 -2.61
C PRO A 91 14.07 -6.62 -1.45
N GLU A 92 15.24 -6.91 -0.92
CA GLU A 92 15.41 -7.80 0.24
C GLU A 92 14.81 -7.19 1.50
N GLN A 93 15.00 -5.90 1.71
CA GLN A 93 14.41 -5.18 2.85
C GLN A 93 12.89 -5.16 2.77
N VAL A 94 12.34 -4.91 1.56
CA VAL A 94 10.89 -4.94 1.34
C VAL A 94 10.32 -6.30 1.70
N LEU A 95 10.92 -7.36 1.19
CA LEU A 95 10.44 -8.73 1.46
C LEU A 95 10.56 -9.09 2.94
N ALA A 96 11.66 -8.71 3.59
CA ALA A 96 11.87 -8.98 5.01
C ALA A 96 10.85 -8.23 5.89
N ALA A 97 10.55 -6.98 5.57
CA ALA A 97 9.64 -6.14 6.36
C ALA A 97 8.17 -6.48 6.13
N THR A 98 7.79 -6.86 4.91
CA THR A 98 6.39 -7.02 4.52
C THR A 98 5.97 -8.47 4.27
N GLY A 99 6.90 -9.35 3.94
CA GLY A 99 6.59 -10.70 3.46
C GLY A 99 6.04 -10.71 2.03
N GLN A 100 6.10 -9.56 1.33
CA GLN A 100 5.47 -9.36 0.03
C GLN A 100 6.49 -8.72 -0.93
N PRO A 101 6.40 -9.01 -2.24
CA PRO A 101 7.37 -8.49 -3.19
C PRO A 101 7.07 -7.03 -3.57
N ILE A 102 8.12 -6.30 -3.99
CA ILE A 102 7.96 -5.00 -4.64
C ILE A 102 6.95 -5.12 -5.78
N GLY A 103 6.08 -4.12 -5.91
CA GLY A 103 5.02 -4.10 -6.92
C GLY A 103 3.73 -4.78 -6.47
N GLY A 104 3.77 -5.51 -5.36
CA GLY A 104 2.60 -6.18 -4.82
C GLY A 104 2.38 -5.96 -3.33
N VAL A 105 3.06 -5.00 -2.73
CA VAL A 105 2.95 -4.75 -1.28
C VAL A 105 1.58 -4.20 -0.92
N ALA A 106 0.87 -4.95 -0.08
CA ALA A 106 -0.40 -4.52 0.49
C ALA A 106 -0.18 -3.62 1.71
N PRO A 107 -1.20 -2.86 2.13
CA PRO A 107 -1.09 -2.05 3.35
C PRO A 107 -1.17 -2.87 4.63
N THR A 108 -1.37 -4.17 4.54
CA THR A 108 -1.55 -5.07 5.69
C THR A 108 -1.04 -6.48 5.36
N GLY A 109 -1.14 -7.41 6.32
CA GLY A 109 -0.68 -8.78 6.14
C GLY A 109 0.81 -8.94 6.36
N HIS A 110 1.44 -8.03 7.06
CA HIS A 110 2.88 -8.01 7.33
C HIS A 110 3.25 -8.83 8.58
N PRO A 111 4.50 -9.32 8.67
CA PRO A 111 4.94 -10.08 9.85
C PRO A 111 4.86 -9.29 11.16
N ALA A 112 5.07 -7.98 11.09
CA ALA A 112 4.96 -7.07 12.22
C ALA A 112 4.38 -5.74 11.73
N PRO A 113 3.72 -4.97 12.61
CA PRO A 113 3.19 -3.66 12.24
C PRO A 113 4.29 -2.74 11.73
N LEU A 114 3.99 -1.99 10.67
CA LEU A 114 4.90 -1.01 10.09
C LEU A 114 4.43 0.41 10.42
N THR A 115 5.39 1.29 10.71
CA THR A 115 5.09 2.72 10.74
C THR A 115 4.62 3.12 9.35
N THR A 116 3.44 3.72 9.26
CA THR A 116 2.78 4.00 7.98
C THR A 116 2.38 5.46 7.87
N ILE A 117 2.64 6.04 6.72
CA ILE A 117 2.16 7.37 6.34
C ILE A 117 1.12 7.17 5.22
N VAL A 118 -0.01 7.85 5.33
CA VAL A 118 -1.09 7.79 4.33
C VAL A 118 -1.20 9.16 3.66
N ASP A 119 -1.08 9.16 2.33
CA ASP A 119 -1.17 10.38 1.52
C ASP A 119 -2.57 10.99 1.66
N GLU A 120 -2.63 12.24 2.11
CA GLU A 120 -3.90 12.96 2.27
C GLU A 120 -4.69 13.09 0.97
N ALA A 121 -4.01 13.06 -0.18
CA ALA A 121 -4.67 13.18 -1.49
C ALA A 121 -5.61 12.00 -1.78
N LEU A 122 -5.41 10.86 -1.14
CA LEU A 122 -6.30 9.71 -1.30
C LEU A 122 -7.71 9.98 -0.77
N ALA A 123 -7.87 10.93 0.14
CA ALA A 123 -9.17 11.30 0.68
C ALA A 123 -10.11 11.94 -0.35
N ALA A 124 -9.59 12.39 -1.49
CA ALA A 124 -10.40 12.99 -2.56
C ALA A 124 -11.26 11.97 -3.31
N PHE A 125 -10.99 10.67 -3.15
CA PHE A 125 -11.69 9.61 -3.87
C PHE A 125 -12.65 8.86 -2.94
N PRO A 126 -13.89 8.58 -3.40
CA PRO A 126 -14.84 7.81 -2.58
C PRO A 126 -14.42 6.37 -2.41
N GLN A 127 -13.63 5.83 -3.34
CA GLN A 127 -13.07 4.48 -3.27
C GLN A 127 -11.65 4.52 -3.83
N ILE A 128 -10.75 3.85 -3.13
CA ILE A 128 -9.36 3.68 -3.57
C ILE A 128 -9.05 2.19 -3.66
N TRP A 129 -7.95 1.86 -4.34
CA TRP A 129 -7.54 0.48 -4.56
C TRP A 129 -6.09 0.27 -4.14
N ALA A 130 -5.82 -0.82 -3.46
CA ALA A 130 -4.49 -1.18 -2.99
C ALA A 130 -4.10 -2.58 -3.47
N ALA A 131 -2.80 -2.87 -3.50
CA ALA A 131 -2.31 -4.19 -3.85
C ALA A 131 -2.69 -5.20 -2.77
N GLY A 132 -2.95 -6.42 -3.19
CA GLY A 132 -3.38 -7.51 -2.33
C GLY A 132 -2.27 -8.47 -1.90
N GLY A 133 -1.01 -8.08 -1.97
CA GLY A 133 0.13 -8.91 -1.56
C GLY A 133 0.92 -9.51 -2.71
N THR A 134 0.44 -9.38 -3.93
CA THR A 134 1.14 -9.79 -5.17
C THR A 134 0.88 -8.77 -6.27
N PRO A 135 1.69 -8.76 -7.35
CA PRO A 135 1.44 -7.86 -8.49
C PRO A 135 0.14 -8.17 -9.26
N HIS A 136 -0.50 -9.31 -8.99
CA HIS A 136 -1.73 -9.71 -9.67
C HIS A 136 -2.99 -9.47 -8.86
N THR A 137 -2.89 -9.00 -7.63
CA THR A 137 -4.05 -8.89 -6.74
C THR A 137 -4.23 -7.47 -6.25
N VAL A 138 -5.49 -7.04 -6.23
CA VAL A 138 -5.88 -5.70 -5.75
C VAL A 138 -7.19 -5.81 -4.98
N PHE A 139 -7.47 -4.84 -4.13
CA PHE A 139 -8.74 -4.76 -3.42
C PHE A 139 -9.16 -3.31 -3.21
N PRO A 140 -10.48 -3.05 -3.17
CA PRO A 140 -10.99 -1.71 -2.93
C PRO A 140 -11.18 -1.44 -1.44
N LEU A 141 -11.03 -0.19 -1.05
CA LEU A 141 -11.36 0.27 0.29
C LEU A 141 -11.57 1.79 0.26
N THR A 142 -12.04 2.34 1.37
CA THR A 142 -12.15 3.80 1.52
C THR A 142 -10.88 4.35 2.16
N PHE A 143 -10.69 5.65 2.06
CA PHE A 143 -9.60 6.34 2.73
C PHE A 143 -9.63 6.08 4.25
N ASP A 144 -10.80 6.22 4.87
CA ASP A 144 -10.95 5.99 6.31
C ASP A 144 -10.62 4.54 6.71
N GLU A 145 -11.02 3.59 5.87
CA GLU A 145 -10.66 2.17 6.07
C GLU A 145 -9.15 1.96 5.99
N LEU A 146 -8.49 2.62 5.04
CA LEU A 146 -7.03 2.52 4.90
C LEU A 146 -6.32 3.07 6.13
N VAL A 147 -6.72 4.23 6.62
CA VAL A 147 -6.13 4.83 7.83
C VAL A 147 -6.33 3.91 9.03
N ARG A 148 -7.54 3.37 9.21
CA ARG A 148 -7.85 2.45 10.31
C ARG A 148 -7.05 1.15 10.20
N LEU A 149 -6.98 0.58 9.01
CA LEU A 149 -6.27 -0.68 8.76
C LEU A 149 -4.78 -0.58 9.07
N THR A 150 -4.15 0.52 8.70
CA THR A 150 -2.71 0.72 8.86
C THR A 150 -2.32 1.35 10.19
N GLY A 151 -3.25 2.01 10.86
CA GLY A 151 -2.93 2.87 11.99
C GLY A 151 -2.03 4.05 11.59
N GLY A 152 -2.04 4.40 10.30
CA GLY A 152 -1.12 5.36 9.73
C GLY A 152 -1.43 6.81 10.08
N THR A 153 -0.42 7.65 9.87
CA THR A 153 -0.52 9.10 10.01
C THR A 153 -0.81 9.71 8.65
N VAL A 154 -1.86 10.51 8.56
CA VAL A 154 -2.21 11.22 7.32
C VAL A 154 -1.26 12.42 7.16
N ALA A 155 -0.66 12.55 5.99
CA ALA A 155 0.28 13.63 5.73
C ALA A 155 0.35 13.94 4.23
N LYS A 156 0.88 15.10 3.90
CA LYS A 156 1.28 15.44 2.54
C LYS A 156 2.61 14.73 2.25
N VAL A 157 2.69 14.02 1.12
CA VAL A 157 3.87 13.21 0.77
C VAL A 157 4.69 13.79 -0.38
N ASP A 158 4.17 14.74 -1.15
CA ASP A 158 4.85 15.37 -2.28
C ASP A 158 5.32 16.80 -1.99
#